data_fb3f8ea14f9cdbee8d28e6b44e7444d6
#
_entry.id   fb3f8ea14f9cdbee8d28e6b44e7444d6
#
_cell.length_a   1.000
_cell.length_b   1.000
_cell.length_c   1.000
_cell.angle_alpha   90.00
_cell.angle_beta   90.00
_cell.angle_gamma   90.00
#
_symmetry.space_group_name_H-M   'P 1'
#
loop_
_entity.id
_entity.type
_entity.pdbx_description
1 polymer ?
#
loop_
_entity_poly.entity_id
_entity_poly.type
_entity_poly.pdbx_seq_one_letter_code
_entity_poly.pdbx_strand_id
1 'polypeptide(L)'
;MSSLSDPKKIHERIRRYERNLKKRDARDGSGSRYLLGSLYLLLDDTEGALAHYKWFARKFHDDGGEPFHRLSWALALYRAGKPEEAAHRLRDAHSQNVYLIPAVLGIPHNQPSGLRRGPNWEDEDYITHAPPEFLAMWLPEEKAWLRSVWDSTEFKDFVQTHIDLVRQLTHEPRGEKRTALVKALYALP
;
A
#
# COMPACT_ATOMS: atom_id res chain seq x y z
N MET A 1 12.26 -13.50 -13.70
CA MET A 1 10.96 -12.78 -13.73
C MET A 1 10.92 -11.93 -14.98
N SER A 2 9.79 -11.83 -15.71
CA SER A 2 9.71 -10.92 -16.86
C SER A 2 9.77 -9.49 -16.36
N SER A 3 10.69 -8.67 -16.89
CA SER A 3 10.78 -7.24 -16.60
C SER A 3 9.44 -6.54 -16.88
N LEU A 4 9.02 -5.67 -15.96
CA LEU A 4 7.84 -4.80 -16.12
C LEU A 4 8.20 -3.49 -16.87
N SER A 5 9.32 -3.46 -17.57
CA SER A 5 9.75 -2.34 -18.41
C SER A 5 9.20 -2.40 -19.86
N ASP A 6 8.61 -3.53 -20.27
CA ASP A 6 8.05 -3.71 -21.62
C ASP A 6 6.51 -3.48 -21.59
N PRO A 7 5.97 -2.41 -22.20
CA PRO A 7 4.54 -2.13 -22.21
C PRO A 7 3.69 -3.26 -22.80
N LYS A 8 4.19 -3.99 -23.81
CA LYS A 8 3.46 -5.13 -24.39
C LYS A 8 3.25 -6.25 -23.38
N LYS A 9 4.30 -6.56 -22.60
CA LYS A 9 4.23 -7.58 -21.54
C LYS A 9 3.34 -7.16 -20.41
N ILE A 10 3.32 -5.86 -20.06
CA ILE A 10 2.41 -5.32 -19.06
C ILE A 10 0.96 -5.47 -19.53
N HIS A 11 0.62 -5.08 -20.76
CA HIS A 11 -0.72 -5.25 -21.33
C HIS A 11 -1.16 -6.74 -21.35
N GLU A 12 -0.27 -7.66 -21.71
CA GLU A 12 -0.58 -9.09 -21.68
C GLU A 12 -0.87 -9.59 -20.25
N ARG A 13 -0.11 -9.08 -19.26
CA ARG A 13 -0.31 -9.42 -17.85
C ARG A 13 -1.62 -8.86 -17.33
N ILE A 14 -1.96 -7.61 -17.66
CA ILE A 14 -3.25 -6.99 -17.32
C ILE A 14 -4.40 -7.85 -17.85
N ARG A 15 -4.41 -8.14 -19.16
CA ARG A 15 -5.46 -8.98 -19.79
C ARG A 15 -5.58 -10.36 -19.15
N ARG A 16 -4.46 -10.96 -18.77
CA ARG A 16 -4.46 -12.26 -18.09
C ARG A 16 -5.08 -12.16 -16.70
N TYR A 17 -4.72 -11.14 -15.92
CA TYR A 17 -5.24 -10.93 -14.56
C TYR A 17 -6.72 -10.59 -14.58
N GLU A 18 -7.17 -9.70 -15.46
CA GLU A 18 -8.59 -9.39 -15.64
C GLU A 18 -9.41 -10.64 -15.98
N ARG A 19 -8.94 -11.49 -16.91
CA ARG A 19 -9.62 -12.75 -17.23
C ARG A 19 -9.71 -13.67 -16.01
N ASN A 20 -8.68 -13.73 -15.20
CA ASN A 20 -8.68 -14.56 -14.00
C ASN A 20 -9.68 -14.03 -12.96
N LEU A 21 -9.71 -12.72 -12.75
CA LEU A 21 -10.61 -12.08 -11.78
C LEU A 21 -12.09 -12.09 -12.21
N LYS A 22 -12.38 -12.23 -13.50
CA LYS A 22 -13.75 -12.39 -14.02
C LYS A 22 -14.34 -13.79 -13.83
N LYS A 23 -13.53 -14.80 -13.55
CA LYS A 23 -14.02 -16.16 -13.28
C LYS A 23 -14.78 -16.19 -11.96
N ARG A 24 -15.99 -16.81 -11.97
CA ARG A 24 -16.96 -16.78 -10.85
C ARG A 24 -16.41 -17.36 -9.55
N ASP A 25 -15.48 -18.33 -9.66
CA ASP A 25 -14.84 -19.04 -8.54
C ASP A 25 -13.36 -18.72 -8.40
N ALA A 26 -12.94 -17.54 -8.89
CA ALA A 26 -11.53 -17.17 -8.86
C ALA A 26 -11.05 -17.01 -7.42
N ARG A 27 -10.57 -18.11 -6.84
CA ARG A 27 -9.63 -18.05 -5.74
C ARG A 27 -8.37 -17.39 -6.29
N ASP A 28 -8.20 -16.10 -5.99
CA ASP A 28 -7.04 -15.34 -6.47
C ASP A 28 -5.79 -15.70 -5.63
N GLY A 29 -5.40 -16.98 -5.70
CA GLY A 29 -4.18 -17.47 -5.06
C GLY A 29 -2.90 -16.88 -5.65
N SER A 30 -3.00 -16.16 -6.77
CA SER A 30 -1.86 -15.48 -7.42
C SER A 30 -1.69 -14.02 -6.99
N GLY A 31 -2.59 -13.47 -6.16
CA GLY A 31 -2.56 -12.07 -5.76
C GLY A 31 -2.81 -11.07 -6.90
N SER A 32 -3.40 -11.53 -8.02
CA SER A 32 -3.65 -10.69 -9.21
C SER A 32 -4.43 -9.42 -8.89
N ARG A 33 -5.35 -9.49 -7.91
CA ARG A 33 -6.16 -8.35 -7.46
C ARG A 33 -5.33 -7.23 -6.84
N TYR A 34 -4.18 -7.54 -6.25
CA TYR A 34 -3.30 -6.53 -5.65
C TYR A 34 -2.35 -5.89 -6.66
N LEU A 35 -1.97 -6.62 -7.69
CA LEU A 35 -0.98 -6.18 -8.66
C LEU A 35 -1.57 -5.35 -9.81
N LEU A 36 -2.86 -5.56 -10.12
CA LEU A 36 -3.47 -5.02 -11.34
C LEU A 36 -3.47 -3.48 -11.38
N GLY A 37 -3.74 -2.81 -10.25
CA GLY A 37 -3.71 -1.36 -10.16
C GLY A 37 -2.31 -0.78 -10.44
N SER A 38 -1.26 -1.38 -9.88
CA SER A 38 0.12 -0.96 -10.15
C SER A 38 0.52 -1.17 -11.62
N LEU A 39 0.02 -2.24 -12.27
CA LEU A 39 0.29 -2.49 -13.69
C LEU A 39 -0.33 -1.44 -14.61
N TYR A 40 -1.54 -0.96 -14.29
CA TYR A 40 -2.14 0.17 -15.01
C TYR A 40 -1.30 1.44 -14.86
N LEU A 41 -0.82 1.75 -13.65
CA LEU A 41 0.02 2.94 -13.40
C LEU A 41 1.37 2.87 -14.11
N LEU A 42 1.96 1.69 -14.31
CA LEU A 42 3.16 1.52 -15.14
C LEU A 42 2.92 1.84 -16.63
N LEU A 43 1.67 1.89 -17.08
CA LEU A 43 1.25 2.28 -18.42
C LEU A 43 0.68 3.72 -18.47
N ASP A 44 0.83 4.48 -17.37
CA ASP A 44 0.22 5.80 -17.18
C ASP A 44 -1.33 5.81 -17.30
N ASP A 45 -1.95 4.62 -17.17
CA ASP A 45 -3.42 4.46 -17.18
C ASP A 45 -4.00 4.66 -15.77
N THR A 46 -4.09 5.92 -15.36
CA THR A 46 -4.66 6.31 -14.07
C THR A 46 -6.16 5.97 -13.97
N GLU A 47 -6.91 6.06 -15.06
CA GLU A 47 -8.34 5.74 -15.08
C GLU A 47 -8.57 4.24 -14.87
N GLY A 48 -7.81 3.40 -15.56
CA GLY A 48 -7.85 1.94 -15.37
C GLY A 48 -7.46 1.53 -13.97
N ALA A 49 -6.43 2.14 -13.40
CA ALA A 49 -6.04 1.92 -12.00
C ALA A 49 -7.18 2.28 -11.03
N LEU A 50 -7.78 3.45 -11.14
CA LEU A 50 -8.88 3.89 -10.27
C LEU A 50 -10.14 3.03 -10.44
N ALA A 51 -10.47 2.62 -11.66
CA ALA A 51 -11.58 1.71 -11.91
C ALA A 51 -11.36 0.36 -11.20
N HIS A 52 -10.13 -0.16 -11.26
CA HIS A 52 -9.75 -1.37 -10.55
C HIS A 52 -9.84 -1.21 -9.03
N TYR A 53 -9.32 -0.13 -8.44
CA TYR A 53 -9.38 0.11 -7.00
C TYR A 53 -10.83 0.27 -6.49
N LYS A 54 -11.69 0.95 -7.24
CA LYS A 54 -13.13 1.03 -6.93
C LYS A 54 -13.81 -0.35 -6.97
N TRP A 55 -13.45 -1.17 -7.97
CA TRP A 55 -13.92 -2.54 -8.06
C TRP A 55 -13.44 -3.39 -6.88
N PHE A 56 -12.14 -3.28 -6.53
CA PHE A 56 -11.55 -3.96 -5.38
C PHE A 56 -12.29 -3.62 -4.08
N ALA A 57 -12.46 -2.34 -3.77
CA ALA A 57 -13.13 -1.89 -2.56
C ALA A 57 -14.57 -2.42 -2.42
N ARG A 58 -15.29 -2.59 -3.55
CA ARG A 58 -16.65 -3.14 -3.54
C ARG A 58 -16.68 -4.67 -3.42
N LYS A 59 -15.74 -5.34 -4.05
CA LYS A 59 -15.70 -6.80 -4.15
C LYS A 59 -15.06 -7.45 -2.92
N PHE A 60 -14.09 -6.79 -2.34
CA PHE A 60 -13.24 -7.27 -1.24
C PHE A 60 -13.22 -6.26 -0.09
N HIS A 61 -14.41 -5.88 0.39
CA HIS A 61 -14.58 -4.84 1.41
C HIS A 61 -13.88 -5.16 2.74
N ASP A 62 -13.69 -6.44 3.06
CA ASP A 62 -12.99 -6.90 4.28
C ASP A 62 -11.49 -7.19 4.04
N ASP A 63 -10.99 -6.94 2.83
CA ASP A 63 -9.60 -7.22 2.47
C ASP A 63 -8.75 -5.95 2.65
N GLY A 64 -7.81 -6.00 3.58
CA GLY A 64 -6.87 -4.91 3.83
C GLY A 64 -5.98 -4.55 2.64
N GLY A 65 -5.95 -5.35 1.58
CA GLY A 65 -4.99 -5.21 0.49
C GLY A 65 -3.58 -5.61 0.93
N GLU A 66 -2.59 -5.23 0.14
CA GLU A 66 -1.18 -5.41 0.47
C GLU A 66 -0.42 -4.07 0.30
N PRO A 67 0.81 -3.89 0.85
CA PRO A 67 1.45 -2.59 0.94
C PRO A 67 1.57 -1.85 -0.40
N PHE A 68 2.09 -2.50 -1.47
CA PHE A 68 2.18 -1.84 -2.78
C PHE A 68 0.82 -1.55 -3.42
N HIS A 69 -0.20 -2.37 -3.15
CA HIS A 69 -1.57 -2.08 -3.59
C HIS A 69 -2.08 -0.77 -2.98
N ARG A 70 -1.88 -0.56 -1.67
CA ARG A 70 -2.28 0.67 -0.98
C ARG A 70 -1.48 1.88 -1.44
N LEU A 71 -0.16 1.72 -1.58
CA LEU A 71 0.72 2.78 -2.04
C LEU A 71 0.38 3.22 -3.48
N SER A 72 0.18 2.26 -4.37
CA SER A 72 -0.19 2.55 -5.77
C SER A 72 -1.59 3.16 -5.88
N TRP A 73 -2.51 2.82 -4.97
CA TRP A 73 -3.82 3.49 -4.90
C TRP A 73 -3.67 4.96 -4.52
N ALA A 74 -2.80 5.29 -3.56
CA ALA A 74 -2.48 6.67 -3.22
C ALA A 74 -1.94 7.42 -4.44
N LEU A 75 -1.01 6.83 -5.19
CA LEU A 75 -0.48 7.43 -6.41
C LEU A 75 -1.56 7.69 -7.47
N ALA A 76 -2.46 6.71 -7.69
CA ALA A 76 -3.57 6.88 -8.64
C ALA A 76 -4.51 8.03 -8.25
N LEU A 77 -4.81 8.17 -6.97
CA LEU A 77 -5.63 9.27 -6.45
C LEU A 77 -4.93 10.62 -6.62
N TYR A 78 -3.63 10.69 -6.31
CA TYR A 78 -2.86 11.92 -6.51
C TYR A 78 -2.86 12.35 -7.99
N ARG A 79 -2.56 11.42 -8.92
CA ARG A 79 -2.61 11.68 -10.39
C ARG A 79 -3.98 12.13 -10.86
N ALA A 80 -5.04 11.71 -10.19
CA ALA A 80 -6.42 12.13 -10.47
C ALA A 80 -6.83 13.46 -9.80
N GLY A 81 -5.89 14.21 -9.21
CA GLY A 81 -6.15 15.49 -8.56
C GLY A 81 -6.88 15.38 -7.22
N LYS A 82 -6.70 14.29 -6.49
CA LYS A 82 -7.34 13.99 -5.19
C LYS A 82 -6.29 13.81 -4.07
N PRO A 83 -5.49 14.86 -3.76
CA PRO A 83 -4.36 14.74 -2.85
C PRO A 83 -4.77 14.38 -1.40
N GLU A 84 -5.93 14.82 -0.91
CA GLU A 84 -6.40 14.51 0.44
C GLU A 84 -6.77 13.01 0.56
N GLU A 85 -7.52 12.47 -0.42
CA GLU A 85 -7.84 11.03 -0.46
C GLU A 85 -6.55 10.21 -0.61
N ALA A 86 -5.59 10.68 -1.39
CA ALA A 86 -4.29 10.05 -1.57
C ALA A 86 -3.49 10.02 -0.26
N ALA A 87 -3.43 11.14 0.48
CA ALA A 87 -2.74 11.21 1.78
C ALA A 87 -3.33 10.23 2.80
N HIS A 88 -4.66 10.05 2.81
CA HIS A 88 -5.30 9.03 3.65
C HIS A 88 -4.81 7.62 3.27
N ARG A 89 -4.74 7.30 1.98
CA ARG A 89 -4.23 5.98 1.53
C ARG A 89 -2.75 5.75 1.83
N LEU A 90 -1.95 6.81 1.95
CA LEU A 90 -0.56 6.69 2.40
C LEU A 90 -0.46 6.22 3.85
N ARG A 91 -1.41 6.62 4.72
CA ARG A 91 -1.48 6.13 6.09
C ARG A 91 -1.77 4.62 6.12
N ASP A 92 -2.72 4.16 5.30
CA ASP A 92 -3.01 2.73 5.13
C ASP A 92 -1.75 1.96 4.69
N ALA A 93 -1.03 2.46 3.68
CA ALA A 93 0.19 1.83 3.17
C ALA A 93 1.29 1.78 4.23
N HIS A 94 1.52 2.88 4.96
CA HIS A 94 2.49 2.95 6.05
C HIS A 94 2.16 2.00 7.20
N SER A 95 0.88 1.86 7.55
CA SER A 95 0.45 0.94 8.62
C SER A 95 0.73 -0.53 8.28
N GLN A 96 0.75 -0.87 6.99
CA GLN A 96 1.08 -2.23 6.54
C GLN A 96 2.57 -2.45 6.39
N ASN A 97 3.33 -1.43 5.99
CA ASN A 97 4.78 -1.53 5.85
C ASN A 97 5.45 -0.16 6.03
N VAL A 98 6.14 0.01 7.16
CA VAL A 98 6.79 1.26 7.57
C VAL A 98 7.97 1.67 6.68
N TYR A 99 8.53 0.73 5.90
CA TYR A 99 9.67 0.98 5.01
C TYR A 99 9.27 1.47 3.62
N LEU A 100 8.01 1.33 3.25
CA LEU A 100 7.55 1.49 1.87
C LEU A 100 7.67 2.94 1.37
N ILE A 101 7.18 3.91 2.16
CA ILE A 101 7.28 5.34 1.82
C ILE A 101 8.75 5.81 1.82
N PRO A 102 9.57 5.50 2.86
CA PRO A 102 11.00 5.78 2.82
C PRO A 102 11.71 5.21 1.59
N ALA A 103 11.38 3.98 1.16
CA ALA A 103 11.97 3.37 -0.02
C ALA A 103 11.67 4.16 -1.31
N VAL A 104 10.42 4.62 -1.50
CA VAL A 104 10.05 5.49 -2.64
C VAL A 104 10.82 6.81 -2.61
N LEU A 105 10.98 7.38 -1.41
CA LEU A 105 11.67 8.66 -1.19
C LEU A 105 13.19 8.52 -1.22
N GLY A 106 13.74 7.31 -1.23
CA GLY A 106 15.20 7.07 -1.17
C GLY A 106 15.83 7.57 0.13
N ILE A 107 15.10 7.51 1.25
CA ILE A 107 15.60 7.92 2.57
C ILE A 107 15.81 6.71 3.47
N PRO A 108 16.86 6.74 4.31
CA PRO A 108 17.05 5.69 5.31
C PRO A 108 15.87 5.63 6.28
N HIS A 109 15.46 4.43 6.64
CA HIS A 109 14.46 4.21 7.66
C HIS A 109 14.89 3.06 8.57
N ASN A 110 14.91 3.32 9.85
CA ASN A 110 15.15 2.31 10.86
C ASN A 110 13.81 1.85 11.44
N GLN A 111 13.61 0.55 11.54
CA GLN A 111 12.42 0.03 12.20
C GLN A 111 12.36 0.53 13.65
N PRO A 112 11.22 1.08 14.09
CA PRO A 112 11.06 1.46 15.49
C PRO A 112 11.26 0.24 16.39
N SER A 113 12.05 0.41 17.46
CA SER A 113 12.29 -0.67 18.43
C SER A 113 11.01 -1.11 19.12
N GLY A 114 10.91 -2.41 19.41
CA GLY A 114 9.79 -2.96 20.18
C GLY A 114 8.52 -3.26 19.38
N LEU A 115 8.55 -3.14 18.04
CA LEU A 115 7.47 -3.64 17.20
C LEU A 115 7.63 -5.15 17.01
N ARG A 116 6.52 -5.88 17.14
CA ARG A 116 6.47 -7.29 16.78
C ARG A 116 6.57 -7.40 15.27
N ARG A 117 7.43 -8.28 14.77
CA ARG A 117 7.40 -8.68 13.37
C ARG A 117 6.10 -9.44 13.11
N GLY A 118 5.31 -8.95 12.19
CA GLY A 118 4.07 -9.54 11.73
C GLY A 118 4.28 -10.43 10.51
N PRO A 119 3.32 -10.46 9.59
CA PRO A 119 3.43 -11.16 8.31
C PRO A 119 4.62 -10.64 7.46
N ASN A 120 5.08 -11.44 6.50
CA ASN A 120 6.22 -11.14 5.63
C ASN A 120 6.15 -9.78 4.92
N TRP A 121 4.95 -9.23 4.70
CA TRP A 121 4.80 -7.90 4.08
C TRP A 121 5.10 -6.72 5.00
N GLU A 122 5.28 -6.93 6.31
CA GLU A 122 5.72 -5.90 7.26
C GLU A 122 7.25 -5.76 7.32
N ASP A 123 7.99 -6.68 6.70
CA ASP A 123 9.45 -6.67 6.69
C ASP A 123 10.02 -5.82 5.55
N GLU A 124 11.24 -5.33 5.73
CA GLU A 124 12.02 -4.62 4.70
C GLU A 124 12.27 -5.51 3.48
N ASP A 125 12.47 -6.80 3.69
CA ASP A 125 12.65 -7.80 2.64
C ASP A 125 11.48 -7.85 1.65
N TYR A 126 10.26 -7.51 2.06
CA TYR A 126 9.11 -7.40 1.17
C TYR A 126 9.38 -6.41 0.02
N ILE A 127 10.05 -5.29 0.33
CA ILE A 127 10.36 -4.25 -0.66
C ILE A 127 11.45 -4.73 -1.61
N THR A 128 12.48 -5.42 -1.10
CA THR A 128 13.59 -5.94 -1.91
C THR A 128 13.16 -7.01 -2.90
N HIS A 129 12.09 -7.75 -2.61
CA HIS A 129 11.52 -8.79 -3.48
C HIS A 129 10.46 -8.26 -4.45
N ALA A 130 10.02 -7.00 -4.29
CA ALA A 130 9.06 -6.40 -5.20
C ALA A 130 9.71 -6.01 -6.54
N PRO A 131 8.91 -5.91 -7.62
CA PRO A 131 9.42 -5.35 -8.87
C PRO A 131 9.95 -3.93 -8.67
N PRO A 132 11.21 -3.64 -9.03
CA PRO A 132 11.80 -2.30 -8.85
C PRO A 132 11.03 -1.22 -9.59
N GLU A 133 10.31 -1.59 -10.64
CA GLU A 133 9.46 -0.68 -11.41
C GLU A 133 8.36 -0.04 -10.55
N PHE A 134 7.89 -0.70 -9.48
CA PHE A 134 6.87 -0.13 -8.59
C PHE A 134 7.39 1.03 -7.73
N LEU A 135 8.69 1.05 -7.45
CA LEU A 135 9.33 2.21 -6.82
C LEU A 135 9.73 3.27 -7.85
N ALA A 136 10.14 2.84 -9.05
CA ALA A 136 10.62 3.70 -10.11
C ALA A 136 9.51 4.48 -10.84
N MET A 137 8.24 4.05 -10.76
CA MET A 137 7.13 4.70 -11.47
C MET A 137 6.72 6.07 -10.90
N TRP A 138 7.28 6.46 -9.74
CA TRP A 138 7.00 7.75 -9.10
C TRP A 138 7.81 8.86 -9.75
N LEU A 139 7.11 9.86 -10.31
CA LEU A 139 7.72 11.03 -10.92
C LEU A 139 8.32 11.98 -9.86
N PRO A 140 9.25 12.88 -10.23
CA PRO A 140 9.85 13.81 -9.29
C PRO A 140 8.84 14.68 -8.51
N GLU A 141 7.82 15.21 -9.18
CA GLU A 141 6.76 16.00 -8.57
C GLU A 141 5.88 15.17 -7.61
N GLU A 142 5.64 13.91 -7.94
CA GLU A 142 4.91 12.98 -7.06
C GLU A 142 5.70 12.64 -5.81
N LYS A 143 7.01 12.46 -5.96
CA LYS A 143 7.92 12.28 -4.81
C LYS A 143 8.02 13.54 -3.97
N ALA A 144 7.98 14.73 -4.57
CA ALA A 144 7.97 16.00 -3.85
C ALA A 144 6.69 16.13 -3.01
N TRP A 145 5.52 15.81 -3.58
CA TRP A 145 4.26 15.74 -2.84
C TRP A 145 4.33 14.68 -1.73
N LEU A 146 4.76 13.46 -2.03
CA LEU A 146 4.90 12.40 -1.05
C LEU A 146 5.79 12.82 0.13
N ARG A 147 6.90 13.54 -0.17
CA ARG A 147 7.80 14.10 0.82
C ARG A 147 7.07 15.14 1.69
N SER A 148 6.27 16.04 1.08
CA SER A 148 5.54 17.05 1.85
C SER A 148 4.52 16.43 2.81
N VAL A 149 3.84 15.34 2.39
CA VAL A 149 2.95 14.59 3.28
C VAL A 149 3.73 13.89 4.38
N TRP A 150 4.83 13.20 4.05
CA TRP A 150 5.70 12.49 4.99
C TRP A 150 6.25 13.41 6.08
N ASP A 151 6.62 14.64 5.71
CA ASP A 151 7.21 15.63 6.62
C ASP A 151 6.16 16.45 7.39
N SER A 152 4.87 16.34 7.05
CA SER A 152 3.80 17.06 7.73
C SER A 152 3.63 16.63 9.19
N THR A 153 3.20 17.55 10.03
CA THR A 153 2.90 17.28 11.45
C THR A 153 1.84 16.19 11.58
N GLU A 154 0.78 16.27 10.78
CA GLU A 154 -0.33 15.32 10.81
C GLU A 154 0.10 13.89 10.51
N PHE A 155 0.98 13.70 9.52
CA PHE A 155 1.48 12.37 9.18
C PHE A 155 2.44 11.84 10.25
N LYS A 156 3.29 12.68 10.81
CA LYS A 156 4.20 12.33 11.92
C LYS A 156 3.42 11.94 13.19
N ASP A 157 2.39 12.66 13.52
CA ASP A 157 1.52 12.36 14.67
C ASP A 157 0.79 11.03 14.46
N PHE A 158 0.28 10.79 13.24
CA PHE A 158 -0.30 9.50 12.87
C PHE A 158 0.71 8.36 13.05
N VAL A 159 1.91 8.50 12.50
CA VAL A 159 2.98 7.48 12.60
C VAL A 159 3.32 7.19 14.06
N GLN A 160 3.50 8.22 14.88
CA GLN A 160 3.82 8.05 16.29
C GLN A 160 2.70 7.34 17.04
N THR A 161 1.44 7.76 16.82
CA THR A 161 0.27 7.15 17.45
C THR A 161 0.12 5.67 17.04
N HIS A 162 0.30 5.36 15.75
CA HIS A 162 0.28 4.00 15.23
C HIS A 162 1.35 3.12 15.91
N ILE A 163 2.59 3.60 15.96
CA ILE A 163 3.71 2.89 16.60
C ILE A 163 3.41 2.63 18.08
N ASP A 164 2.91 3.60 18.81
CA ASP A 164 2.63 3.47 20.24
C ASP A 164 1.50 2.47 20.51
N LEU A 165 0.46 2.46 19.70
CA LEU A 165 -0.62 1.47 19.78
C LEU A 165 -0.11 0.06 19.47
N VAL A 166 0.70 -0.12 18.43
CA VAL A 166 1.27 -1.43 18.09
C VAL A 166 2.21 -1.93 19.19
N ARG A 167 3.04 -1.08 19.78
CA ARG A 167 3.89 -1.43 20.94
C ARG A 167 3.06 -1.90 22.12
N GLN A 168 2.01 -1.17 22.48
CA GLN A 168 1.12 -1.57 23.57
C GLN A 168 0.47 -2.92 23.25
N LEU A 169 -0.03 -3.13 22.03
CA LEU A 169 -0.64 -4.39 21.59
C LEU A 169 0.33 -5.57 21.64
N THR A 170 1.63 -5.34 21.44
CA THR A 170 2.65 -6.38 21.48
C THR A 170 2.74 -7.04 22.86
N HIS A 171 2.55 -6.27 23.93
CA HIS A 171 2.71 -6.72 25.31
C HIS A 171 1.37 -6.93 26.05
N GLU A 172 0.27 -6.43 25.50
CA GLU A 172 -1.04 -6.52 26.17
C GLU A 172 -1.65 -7.91 26.01
N PRO A 173 -1.97 -8.63 27.11
CA PRO A 173 -2.63 -9.91 27.05
C PRO A 173 -4.06 -9.80 26.50
N ARG A 174 -4.64 -10.94 26.15
CA ARG A 174 -6.05 -10.98 25.69
C ARG A 174 -6.98 -10.48 26.79
N GLY A 175 -7.89 -9.56 26.47
CA GLY A 175 -8.84 -8.96 27.40
C GLY A 175 -9.44 -7.67 26.88
N GLU A 176 -10.22 -6.99 27.71
CA GLU A 176 -10.93 -5.76 27.35
C GLU A 176 -9.98 -4.64 26.91
N LYS A 177 -8.87 -4.47 27.62
CA LYS A 177 -7.87 -3.45 27.29
C LYS A 177 -7.26 -3.69 25.90
N ARG A 178 -6.89 -4.95 25.57
CA ARG A 178 -6.43 -5.30 24.24
C ARG A 178 -7.48 -5.00 23.17
N THR A 179 -8.76 -5.31 23.44
CA THR A 179 -9.86 -5.01 22.55
C THR A 179 -10.00 -3.51 22.30
N ALA A 180 -9.84 -2.69 23.35
CA ALA A 180 -9.87 -1.23 23.23
C ALA A 180 -8.71 -0.71 22.36
N LEU A 181 -7.48 -1.23 22.57
CA LEU A 181 -6.32 -0.87 21.75
C LEU A 181 -6.50 -1.24 20.27
N VAL A 182 -7.06 -2.42 20.00
CA VAL A 182 -7.37 -2.85 18.61
C VAL A 182 -8.39 -1.89 17.98
N LYS A 183 -9.46 -1.53 18.70
CA LYS A 183 -10.44 -0.55 18.22
C LYS A 183 -9.81 0.81 17.95
N ALA A 184 -8.92 1.28 18.84
CA ALA A 184 -8.19 2.52 18.65
C ALA A 184 -7.29 2.49 17.41
N LEU A 185 -6.60 1.36 17.17
CA LEU A 185 -5.77 1.17 15.98
C LEU A 185 -6.58 1.24 14.68
N TYR A 186 -7.75 0.58 14.64
CA TYR A 186 -8.64 0.63 13.47
C TYR A 186 -9.38 1.96 13.28
N ALA A 187 -9.43 2.78 14.32
CA ALA A 187 -10.05 4.12 14.28
C ALA A 187 -9.06 5.22 13.88
N LEU A 188 -7.78 4.90 13.66
CA LEU A 188 -6.81 5.85 13.15
C LEU A 188 -7.24 6.37 11.77
N PRO A 189 -7.08 7.70 11.52
CA PRO A 189 -7.52 8.35 10.29
C PRO A 189 -6.74 7.92 9.06
#